data_a6f9a8d830b1e94af38cbc54c7fad959
#
_entry.id   a6f9a8d830b1e94af38cbc54c7fad959
#
_cell.length_a   1.000
_cell.length_b   1.000
_cell.length_c   1.000
_cell.angle_alpha   90.00
_cell.angle_beta   90.00
_cell.angle_gamma   90.00
#
_symmetry.space_group_name_H-M   'P 1'
#
loop_
_entity.id
_entity.type
_entity.pdbx_description
1 polymer ?
#
loop_
_entity_poly.entity_id
_entity_poly.type
_entity_poly.pdbx_seq_one_letter_code
_entity_poly.pdbx_strand_id
1 'polypeptide(L)'
;MNVEEFLELFIRELETNRSLRNYYRLIDSSISFTFRKAYLRQRLSYVDRYVTKAGAAIWDIGCGYANTAIYLTLKGHKVTGTTLEYYYDQIQQRMEYWSRCGNLDKLNIGYQDLFDTTYPAGSFDYIITQDTLHHLEPIDKALQMIESALSKTGLLIVSEENGRNLFIRSKNFLKRGNKRIIEYHDPKLNKTLLLGNENVRPYENWKKELNKAGLSIDDRHTEYIRFYPPFLIRSGNYPARIKQEQKYWKRNTWLKNYFFFGINFIAKK
;
A
#
# COMPACT_ATOMS: atom_id res chain seq x y z
N MET A 1 2.01 -2.66 20.33
CA MET A 1 2.43 -1.51 19.49
C MET A 1 1.23 -0.98 18.75
N ASN A 2 0.96 0.31 18.82
CA ASN A 2 -0.04 1.01 18.02
C ASN A 2 0.60 1.75 16.84
N VAL A 3 -0.22 2.34 15.96
CA VAL A 3 0.27 3.03 14.74
C VAL A 3 1.18 4.21 15.06
N GLU A 4 0.88 4.98 16.13
CA GLU A 4 1.71 6.14 16.50
C GLU A 4 3.09 5.72 17.00
N GLU A 5 3.13 4.74 17.91
CA GLU A 5 4.38 4.17 18.42
C GLU A 5 5.25 3.65 17.28
N PHE A 6 4.65 2.94 16.32
CA PHE A 6 5.36 2.45 15.13
C PHE A 6 5.93 3.61 14.30
N LEU A 7 5.13 4.64 14.03
CA LEU A 7 5.58 5.79 13.24
C LEU A 7 6.70 6.59 13.92
N GLU A 8 6.69 6.69 15.24
CA GLU A 8 7.78 7.33 15.99
C GLU A 8 9.08 6.54 15.89
N LEU A 9 9.02 5.22 16.04
CA LEU A 9 10.19 4.34 15.85
C LEU A 9 10.69 4.38 14.41
N PHE A 10 9.78 4.39 13.43
CA PHE A 10 10.14 4.52 12.02
C PHE A 10 10.83 5.85 11.70
N ILE A 11 10.41 6.95 12.29
CA ILE A 11 11.09 8.25 12.15
C ILE A 11 12.52 8.16 12.69
N ARG A 12 12.73 7.54 13.86
CA ARG A 12 14.07 7.32 14.43
C ARG A 12 14.94 6.42 13.53
N GLU A 13 14.37 5.40 12.92
CA GLU A 13 15.07 4.58 11.91
C GLU A 13 15.55 5.44 10.73
N LEU A 14 14.70 6.36 10.22
CA LEU A 14 15.06 7.24 9.11
C LEU A 14 16.18 8.23 9.47
N GLU A 15 16.33 8.62 10.74
CA GLU A 15 17.44 9.48 11.19
C GLU A 15 18.78 8.78 11.06
N THR A 16 18.82 7.46 11.21
CA THR A 16 20.06 6.65 11.20
C THR A 16 20.28 5.93 9.86
N ASN A 17 19.23 5.66 9.07
CA ASN A 17 19.29 4.96 7.79
C ASN A 17 19.14 5.93 6.60
N ARG A 18 20.28 6.34 6.04
CA ARG A 18 20.33 7.33 4.93
C ARG A 18 19.57 6.85 3.68
N SER A 19 19.63 5.58 3.34
CA SER A 19 18.98 5.05 2.14
C SER A 19 17.46 5.08 2.25
N LEU A 20 16.93 4.62 3.38
CA LEU A 20 15.50 4.73 3.67
C LEU A 20 15.04 6.19 3.75
N ARG A 21 15.83 7.05 4.36
CA ARG A 21 15.56 8.49 4.41
C ARG A 21 15.42 9.07 3.00
N ASN A 22 16.36 8.77 2.11
CA ASN A 22 16.35 9.23 0.72
C ASN A 22 15.14 8.71 -0.06
N TYR A 23 14.74 7.48 0.20
CA TYR A 23 13.56 6.88 -0.44
C TYR A 23 12.26 7.55 0.04
N TYR A 24 12.02 7.53 1.33
CA TYR A 24 10.77 8.06 1.90
C TYR A 24 10.70 9.57 1.88
N ARG A 25 11.85 10.27 1.94
CA ARG A 25 11.94 11.74 2.01
C ARG A 25 11.02 12.34 3.07
N LEU A 26 10.77 11.58 4.14
CA LEU A 26 9.79 11.94 5.16
C LEU A 26 10.26 13.09 6.02
N ILE A 27 11.54 13.06 6.42
CA ILE A 27 12.14 14.00 7.38
C ILE A 27 12.96 15.12 6.72
N ASP A 28 13.01 15.17 5.39
CA ASP A 28 13.88 16.12 4.67
C ASP A 28 13.32 17.55 4.60
N SER A 29 12.02 17.71 4.88
CA SER A 29 11.35 19.01 4.81
C SER A 29 10.26 19.12 5.87
N SER A 30 10.32 20.16 6.69
CA SER A 30 9.30 20.45 7.70
C SER A 30 7.90 20.63 7.09
N ILE A 31 7.81 21.20 5.90
CA ILE A 31 6.54 21.42 5.18
C ILE A 31 5.92 20.09 4.76
N SER A 32 6.73 19.17 4.24
CA SER A 32 6.23 17.87 3.77
C SER A 32 6.13 16.83 4.88
N PHE A 33 6.83 17.00 6.00
CA PHE A 33 6.90 16.04 7.09
C PHE A 33 5.51 15.70 7.65
N THR A 34 4.79 16.71 8.13
CA THR A 34 3.46 16.51 8.73
C THR A 34 2.50 15.85 7.72
N PHE A 35 2.52 16.31 6.47
CA PHE A 35 1.71 15.74 5.40
C PHE A 35 2.05 14.26 5.13
N ARG A 36 3.32 13.93 4.99
CA ARG A 36 3.76 12.54 4.70
C ARG A 36 3.51 11.61 5.88
N LYS A 37 3.81 12.06 7.12
CA LYS A 37 3.48 11.32 8.35
C LYS A 37 1.98 11.07 8.43
N ALA A 38 1.16 12.08 8.13
CA ALA A 38 -0.28 11.98 8.11
C ALA A 38 -0.80 10.93 7.11
N TYR A 39 -0.23 10.92 5.92
CA TYR A 39 -0.60 9.96 4.89
C TYR A 39 -0.21 8.52 5.25
N LEU A 40 1.01 8.30 5.73
CA LEU A 40 1.43 6.99 6.22
C LEU A 40 0.53 6.50 7.35
N ARG A 41 0.19 7.39 8.30
CA ARG A 41 -0.75 7.09 9.37
C ARG A 41 -2.11 6.65 8.84
N GLN A 42 -2.70 7.40 7.89
CA GLN A 42 -4.02 7.06 7.33
C GLN A 42 -4.02 5.66 6.71
N ARG A 43 -3.00 5.33 5.92
CA ARG A 43 -2.87 4.03 5.28
C ARG A 43 -2.68 2.90 6.29
N LEU A 44 -1.74 3.06 7.21
CA LEU A 44 -1.46 2.05 8.22
C LEU A 44 -2.65 1.86 9.18
N SER A 45 -3.32 2.96 9.59
CA SER A 45 -4.53 2.88 10.41
C SER A 45 -5.70 2.24 9.68
N TYR A 46 -5.78 2.38 8.35
CA TYR A 46 -6.78 1.69 7.55
C TYR A 46 -6.53 0.18 7.60
N VAL A 47 -5.30 -0.28 7.36
CA VAL A 47 -4.93 -1.69 7.48
C VAL A 47 -5.20 -2.21 8.88
N ASP A 48 -4.73 -1.49 9.91
CA ASP A 48 -4.87 -1.86 11.32
C ASP A 48 -6.33 -2.07 11.76
N ARG A 49 -7.24 -1.26 11.23
CA ARG A 49 -8.68 -1.33 11.51
C ARG A 49 -9.31 -2.63 11.03
N TYR A 50 -8.84 -3.17 9.89
CA TYR A 50 -9.45 -4.34 9.27
C TYR A 50 -8.74 -5.66 9.57
N VAL A 51 -7.49 -5.62 10.05
CA VAL A 51 -6.75 -6.80 10.51
C VAL A 51 -7.14 -7.10 11.96
N THR A 52 -8.28 -7.74 12.15
CA THR A 52 -8.87 -7.97 13.49
C THR A 52 -8.65 -9.36 14.07
N LYS A 53 -8.36 -10.37 13.22
CA LYS A 53 -8.08 -11.74 13.66
C LYS A 53 -6.71 -11.82 14.29
N ALA A 54 -6.62 -12.24 15.56
CA ALA A 54 -5.34 -12.43 16.24
C ALA A 54 -4.50 -13.55 15.56
N GLY A 55 -3.19 -13.34 15.44
CA GLY A 55 -2.28 -14.31 14.86
C GLY A 55 -2.55 -14.65 13.39
N ALA A 56 -3.23 -13.77 12.65
CA ALA A 56 -3.62 -13.97 11.27
C ALA A 56 -2.44 -14.27 10.35
N ALA A 57 -2.69 -15.06 9.29
CA ALA A 57 -1.78 -15.22 8.16
C ALA A 57 -2.04 -14.09 7.14
N ILE A 58 -1.01 -13.32 6.83
CA ILE A 58 -1.10 -12.09 6.02
C ILE A 58 -0.10 -12.17 4.86
N TRP A 59 -0.54 -11.80 3.66
CA TRP A 59 0.34 -11.57 2.52
C TRP A 59 0.36 -10.08 2.14
N ASP A 60 1.53 -9.45 2.25
CA ASP A 60 1.78 -8.06 1.86
C ASP A 60 2.45 -8.05 0.48
N ILE A 61 1.64 -7.85 -0.57
CA ILE A 61 2.08 -7.87 -1.97
C ILE A 61 2.63 -6.50 -2.33
N GLY A 62 3.86 -6.47 -2.84
CA GLY A 62 4.56 -5.22 -3.12
C GLY A 62 4.87 -4.47 -1.82
N CYS A 63 5.32 -5.19 -0.81
CA CYS A 63 5.55 -4.65 0.54
C CYS A 63 6.63 -3.54 0.60
N GLY A 64 7.30 -3.24 -0.51
CA GLY A 64 8.37 -2.25 -0.58
C GLY A 64 9.47 -2.58 0.42
N TYR A 65 9.77 -1.64 1.31
CA TYR A 65 10.70 -1.86 2.44
C TYR A 65 10.02 -2.39 3.70
N ALA A 66 8.91 -3.08 3.56
CA ALA A 66 8.24 -3.86 4.59
C ALA A 66 7.66 -3.08 5.80
N ASN A 67 7.33 -1.79 5.67
CA ASN A 67 6.76 -1.02 6.78
C ASN A 67 5.50 -1.67 7.37
N THR A 68 4.53 -2.00 6.53
CA THR A 68 3.27 -2.61 6.95
C THR A 68 3.51 -4.04 7.46
N ALA A 69 4.35 -4.81 6.77
CA ALA A 69 4.70 -6.16 7.17
C ALA A 69 5.38 -6.21 8.56
N ILE A 70 6.36 -5.32 8.82
CA ILE A 70 7.01 -5.20 10.13
C ILE A 70 5.99 -4.83 11.21
N TYR A 71 5.17 -3.79 10.97
CA TYR A 71 4.15 -3.36 11.91
C TYR A 71 3.22 -4.49 12.32
N LEU A 72 2.67 -5.23 11.35
CA LEU A 72 1.74 -6.33 11.60
C LEU A 72 2.42 -7.52 12.29
N THR A 73 3.69 -7.80 11.97
CA THR A 73 4.46 -8.85 12.66
C THR A 73 4.68 -8.49 14.12
N LEU A 74 5.04 -7.25 14.43
CA LEU A 74 5.16 -6.76 15.81
C LEU A 74 3.82 -6.78 16.58
N LYS A 75 2.69 -6.84 15.88
CA LYS A 75 1.37 -7.10 16.47
C LYS A 75 1.05 -8.60 16.66
N GLY A 76 1.97 -9.50 16.29
CA GLY A 76 1.86 -10.94 16.49
C GLY A 76 1.31 -11.74 15.31
N HIS A 77 1.08 -11.11 14.15
CA HIS A 77 0.62 -11.78 12.93
C HIS A 77 1.76 -12.53 12.23
N LYS A 78 1.43 -13.56 11.44
CA LYS A 78 2.35 -14.23 10.54
C LYS A 78 2.30 -13.51 9.18
N VAL A 79 3.38 -12.85 8.80
CA VAL A 79 3.39 -12.01 7.60
C VAL A 79 4.39 -12.54 6.58
N THR A 80 3.91 -12.74 5.36
CA THR A 80 4.74 -12.98 4.17
C THR A 80 4.68 -11.73 3.31
N GLY A 81 5.82 -11.10 3.03
CA GLY A 81 5.94 -9.96 2.13
C GLY A 81 6.62 -10.37 0.84
N THR A 82 6.14 -9.85 -0.29
CA THR A 82 6.80 -10.00 -1.59
C THR A 82 7.08 -8.63 -2.18
N THR A 83 8.26 -8.43 -2.74
CA THR A 83 8.67 -7.14 -3.31
C THR A 83 9.67 -7.31 -4.44
N LEU A 84 9.71 -6.33 -5.34
CA LEU A 84 10.74 -6.15 -6.38
C LEU A 84 11.50 -4.84 -6.18
N GLU A 85 11.55 -4.34 -4.93
CA GLU A 85 12.21 -3.08 -4.63
C GLU A 85 13.73 -3.13 -4.85
N TYR A 86 14.23 -2.07 -5.45
CA TYR A 86 15.63 -1.94 -5.82
C TYR A 86 16.60 -2.14 -4.65
N TYR A 87 16.23 -1.64 -3.46
CA TYR A 87 17.05 -1.75 -2.25
C TYR A 87 16.65 -2.92 -1.33
N TYR A 88 16.16 -4.00 -1.90
CA TYR A 88 15.75 -5.19 -1.14
C TYR A 88 16.77 -5.62 -0.09
N ASP A 89 18.07 -5.56 -0.44
CA ASP A 89 19.16 -5.99 0.46
C ASP A 89 19.21 -5.18 1.77
N GLN A 90 18.58 -4.02 1.82
CA GLN A 90 18.47 -3.22 3.04
C GLN A 90 17.39 -3.70 4.01
N ILE A 91 16.50 -4.60 3.57
CA ILE A 91 15.47 -5.17 4.44
C ILE A 91 16.13 -5.93 5.61
N GLN A 92 17.27 -6.60 5.37
CA GLN A 92 18.01 -7.27 6.44
C GLN A 92 18.44 -6.30 7.55
N GLN A 93 18.99 -5.14 7.20
CA GLN A 93 19.35 -4.10 8.19
C GLN A 93 18.14 -3.59 8.96
N ARG A 94 17.00 -3.46 8.28
CA ARG A 94 15.74 -3.11 8.92
C ARG A 94 15.29 -4.17 9.91
N MET A 95 15.39 -5.45 9.56
CA MET A 95 15.06 -6.56 10.47
C MET A 95 15.92 -6.51 11.74
N GLU A 96 17.23 -6.21 11.62
CA GLU A 96 18.13 -6.03 12.77
C GLU A 96 17.72 -4.83 13.66
N TYR A 97 17.31 -3.70 13.06
CA TYR A 97 16.82 -2.56 13.82
C TYR A 97 15.53 -2.91 14.57
N TRP A 98 14.54 -3.47 13.88
CA TRP A 98 13.20 -3.71 14.41
C TRP A 98 13.12 -4.92 15.36
N SER A 99 14.04 -5.87 15.28
CA SER A 99 14.14 -6.97 16.25
C SER A 99 14.39 -6.49 17.69
N ARG A 100 14.97 -5.30 17.84
CA ARG A 100 15.13 -4.63 19.14
C ARG A 100 13.83 -4.07 19.70
N CYS A 101 12.82 -3.91 18.83
CA CYS A 101 11.51 -3.38 19.20
C CYS A 101 10.47 -4.47 19.46
N GLY A 102 10.75 -5.71 19.07
CA GLY A 102 9.86 -6.85 19.27
C GLY A 102 10.25 -8.06 18.42
N ASN A 103 9.46 -9.13 18.53
CA ASN A 103 9.72 -10.38 17.83
C ASN A 103 9.30 -10.31 16.36
N LEU A 104 10.22 -10.62 15.45
CA LEU A 104 10.02 -10.69 14.00
C LEU A 104 10.12 -12.12 13.44
N ASP A 105 10.15 -13.18 14.25
CA ASP A 105 10.29 -14.57 13.79
C ASP A 105 9.19 -15.02 12.82
N LYS A 106 8.04 -14.34 12.84
CA LYS A 106 6.89 -14.61 11.96
C LYS A 106 6.89 -13.77 10.68
N LEU A 107 7.97 -13.00 10.43
CA LEU A 107 8.13 -12.19 9.23
C LEU A 107 8.99 -12.90 8.20
N ASN A 108 8.44 -13.07 7.00
CA ASN A 108 9.20 -13.59 5.86
C ASN A 108 9.05 -12.63 4.67
N ILE A 109 10.16 -12.09 4.18
CA ILE A 109 10.16 -11.18 3.02
C ILE A 109 10.97 -11.80 1.89
N GLY A 110 10.35 -11.95 0.73
CA GLY A 110 10.97 -12.48 -0.49
C GLY A 110 11.12 -11.43 -1.58
N TYR A 111 12.26 -11.46 -2.30
CA TYR A 111 12.42 -10.78 -3.57
C TYR A 111 11.84 -11.68 -4.65
N GLN A 112 10.59 -11.43 -5.05
CA GLN A 112 9.84 -12.34 -5.91
C GLN A 112 8.85 -11.59 -6.79
N ASP A 113 8.75 -12.02 -8.05
CA ASP A 113 7.63 -11.69 -8.90
C ASP A 113 6.35 -12.39 -8.39
N LEU A 114 5.26 -11.66 -8.32
CA LEU A 114 3.95 -12.21 -7.94
C LEU A 114 3.61 -13.46 -8.77
N PHE A 115 3.88 -13.41 -10.07
CA PHE A 115 3.49 -14.46 -11.02
C PHE A 115 4.30 -15.76 -10.91
N ASP A 116 5.41 -15.74 -10.16
CA ASP A 116 6.20 -16.93 -9.83
C ASP A 116 5.86 -17.49 -8.45
N THR A 117 5.01 -16.78 -7.66
CA THR A 117 4.60 -17.27 -6.36
C THR A 117 3.49 -18.32 -6.48
N THR A 118 3.57 -19.35 -5.65
CA THR A 118 2.50 -20.36 -5.55
C THR A 118 2.16 -20.58 -4.09
N TYR A 119 0.93 -20.28 -3.73
CA TYR A 119 0.40 -20.53 -2.40
C TYR A 119 -0.82 -21.46 -2.51
N PRO A 120 -1.01 -22.38 -1.55
CA PRO A 120 -2.25 -23.15 -1.49
C PRO A 120 -3.48 -22.25 -1.41
N ALA A 121 -4.60 -22.68 -1.98
CA ALA A 121 -5.84 -21.92 -1.92
C ALA A 121 -6.25 -21.63 -0.47
N GLY A 122 -6.62 -20.38 -0.20
CA GLY A 122 -7.08 -19.97 1.13
C GLY A 122 -5.98 -19.84 2.18
N SER A 123 -4.70 -19.71 1.79
CA SER A 123 -3.57 -19.63 2.71
C SER A 123 -3.57 -18.39 3.60
N PHE A 124 -4.22 -17.30 3.19
CA PHE A 124 -4.14 -16.02 3.87
C PHE A 124 -5.49 -15.52 4.36
N ASP A 125 -5.53 -15.06 5.61
CA ASP A 125 -6.69 -14.38 6.19
C ASP A 125 -6.83 -12.95 5.65
N TYR A 126 -5.69 -12.31 5.37
CA TYR A 126 -5.64 -10.97 4.79
C TYR A 126 -4.58 -10.93 3.69
N ILE A 127 -4.92 -10.23 2.61
CA ILE A 127 -3.94 -9.85 1.57
C ILE A 127 -3.95 -8.34 1.50
N ILE A 128 -2.76 -7.73 1.50
CA ILE A 128 -2.59 -6.28 1.54
C ILE A 128 -1.85 -5.85 0.28
N THR A 129 -2.33 -4.78 -0.35
CA THR A 129 -1.64 -4.12 -1.45
C THR A 129 -1.67 -2.62 -1.25
N GLN A 130 -0.51 -1.98 -1.27
CA GLN A 130 -0.40 -0.53 -1.06
C GLN A 130 0.46 0.11 -2.15
N ASP A 131 -0.17 0.90 -3.04
CA ASP A 131 0.43 1.47 -4.25
C ASP A 131 1.10 0.38 -5.14
N THR A 132 0.45 -0.76 -5.27
CA THR A 132 1.03 -1.95 -5.92
C THR A 132 0.18 -2.48 -7.07
N LEU A 133 -1.16 -2.53 -6.93
CA LEU A 133 -2.02 -3.14 -7.95
C LEU A 133 -1.86 -2.50 -9.33
N HIS A 134 -1.58 -1.20 -9.38
CA HIS A 134 -1.39 -0.49 -10.65
C HIS A 134 -0.06 -0.83 -11.33
N HIS A 135 0.84 -1.56 -10.66
CA HIS A 135 2.06 -2.13 -11.24
C HIS A 135 1.92 -3.58 -11.69
N LEU A 136 0.90 -4.29 -11.22
CA LEU A 136 0.70 -5.70 -11.55
C LEU A 136 0.05 -5.86 -12.92
N GLU A 137 0.77 -6.48 -13.86
CA GLU A 137 0.26 -6.81 -15.19
C GLU A 137 0.73 -8.20 -15.63
N PRO A 138 -0.17 -9.04 -16.20
CA PRO A 138 -1.61 -8.80 -16.46
C PRO A 138 -2.45 -8.76 -15.18
N ILE A 139 -3.27 -7.74 -15.03
CA ILE A 139 -4.03 -7.51 -13.78
C ILE A 139 -5.06 -8.60 -13.49
N ASP A 140 -5.69 -9.16 -14.52
CA ASP A 140 -6.66 -10.25 -14.39
C ASP A 140 -6.01 -11.49 -13.76
N LYS A 141 -4.82 -11.89 -14.21
CA LYS A 141 -4.05 -12.99 -13.65
C LYS A 141 -3.65 -12.68 -12.19
N ALA A 142 -3.17 -11.47 -11.91
CA ALA A 142 -2.79 -11.07 -10.56
C ALA A 142 -3.99 -11.17 -9.59
N LEU A 143 -5.17 -10.67 -9.98
CA LEU A 143 -6.37 -10.72 -9.16
C LEU A 143 -6.90 -12.15 -8.96
N GLN A 144 -6.79 -13.05 -9.96
CA GLN A 144 -7.12 -14.46 -9.80
C GLN A 144 -6.21 -15.16 -8.79
N MET A 145 -4.90 -14.87 -8.81
CA MET A 145 -3.95 -15.41 -7.83
C MET A 145 -4.25 -14.90 -6.42
N ILE A 146 -4.58 -13.62 -6.28
CA ILE A 146 -4.98 -13.00 -5.02
C ILE A 146 -6.28 -13.67 -4.51
N GLU A 147 -7.29 -13.81 -5.36
CA GLU A 147 -8.54 -14.46 -5.00
C GLU A 147 -8.28 -15.90 -4.53
N SER A 148 -7.54 -16.69 -5.28
CA SER A 148 -7.22 -18.09 -4.93
C SER A 148 -6.52 -18.18 -3.56
N ALA A 149 -5.51 -17.35 -3.30
CA ALA A 149 -4.73 -17.36 -2.07
C ALA A 149 -5.51 -16.84 -0.84
N LEU A 150 -6.55 -16.03 -1.04
CA LEU A 150 -7.39 -15.48 0.02
C LEU A 150 -8.33 -16.56 0.61
N SER A 151 -8.45 -16.63 1.92
CA SER A 151 -9.39 -17.53 2.60
C SER A 151 -10.85 -17.12 2.31
N LYS A 152 -11.80 -18.02 2.54
CA LYS A 152 -13.24 -17.79 2.27
C LYS A 152 -13.81 -16.59 3.04
N THR A 153 -13.29 -16.31 4.22
CA THR A 153 -13.69 -15.17 5.07
C THR A 153 -12.63 -14.06 5.10
N GLY A 154 -11.61 -14.19 4.25
CA GLY A 154 -10.50 -13.27 4.19
C GLY A 154 -10.84 -11.94 3.54
N LEU A 155 -9.98 -10.94 3.77
CA LEU A 155 -10.13 -9.61 3.19
C LEU A 155 -8.89 -9.24 2.37
N LEU A 156 -9.12 -8.75 1.16
CA LEU A 156 -8.14 -7.99 0.40
C LEU A 156 -8.24 -6.52 0.83
N ILE A 157 -7.16 -5.96 1.37
CA ILE A 157 -7.08 -4.58 1.84
C ILE A 157 -6.20 -3.80 0.87
N VAL A 158 -6.78 -2.78 0.25
CA VAL A 158 -6.14 -2.03 -0.84
C VAL A 158 -6.00 -0.55 -0.49
N SER A 159 -4.82 0.01 -0.77
CA SER A 159 -4.58 1.44 -0.81
C SER A 159 -3.96 1.79 -2.17
N GLU A 160 -4.61 2.64 -2.95
CA GLU A 160 -4.19 2.98 -4.32
C GLU A 160 -4.29 4.47 -4.62
N GLU A 161 -3.59 4.92 -5.64
CA GLU A 161 -3.83 6.23 -6.22
C GLU A 161 -5.21 6.28 -6.89
N ASN A 162 -5.90 7.42 -6.77
CA ASN A 162 -7.20 7.62 -7.40
C ASN A 162 -7.04 7.93 -8.90
N GLY A 163 -7.33 6.97 -9.77
CA GLY A 163 -7.16 7.09 -11.22
C GLY A 163 -8.07 8.11 -11.90
N ARG A 164 -9.05 8.71 -11.21
CA ARG A 164 -9.83 9.87 -11.72
C ARG A 164 -9.21 11.21 -11.34
N ASN A 165 -8.25 11.26 -10.40
CA ASN A 165 -7.63 12.51 -10.00
C ASN A 165 -6.97 13.22 -11.19
N LEU A 166 -7.33 14.49 -11.39
CA LEU A 166 -6.88 15.26 -12.56
C LEU A 166 -5.37 15.48 -12.56
N PHE A 167 -4.77 15.73 -11.40
CA PHE A 167 -3.34 15.98 -11.28
C PHE A 167 -2.52 14.72 -11.53
N ILE A 168 -2.95 13.57 -10.97
CA ILE A 168 -2.31 12.27 -11.22
C ILE A 168 -2.38 11.92 -12.70
N ARG A 169 -3.55 12.06 -13.32
CA ARG A 169 -3.73 11.77 -14.75
C ARG A 169 -2.84 12.64 -15.63
N SER A 170 -2.81 13.94 -15.38
CA SER A 170 -1.96 14.88 -16.15
C SER A 170 -0.49 14.56 -15.96
N LYS A 171 -0.04 14.39 -14.71
CA LYS A 171 1.35 14.00 -14.37
C LYS A 171 1.75 12.71 -15.10
N ASN A 172 0.93 11.67 -15.00
CA ASN A 172 1.24 10.36 -15.58
C ASN A 172 1.21 10.42 -17.10
N PHE A 173 0.29 11.18 -17.71
CA PHE A 173 0.27 11.38 -19.16
C PHE A 173 1.52 12.11 -19.66
N LEU A 174 1.94 13.18 -19.00
CA LEU A 174 3.19 13.89 -19.34
C LEU A 174 4.43 13.01 -19.20
N LYS A 175 4.47 12.12 -18.20
CA LYS A 175 5.62 11.24 -17.92
C LYS A 175 5.74 10.07 -18.90
N ARG A 176 4.64 9.44 -19.27
CA ARG A 176 4.61 8.16 -20.00
C ARG A 176 3.76 8.15 -21.30
N GLY A 177 3.01 9.22 -21.59
CA GLY A 177 2.04 9.23 -22.67
C GLY A 177 0.96 8.16 -22.48
N ASN A 178 0.65 7.46 -23.54
CA ASN A 178 -0.32 6.35 -23.53
C ASN A 178 0.30 4.99 -23.17
N LYS A 179 1.61 4.90 -22.95
CA LYS A 179 2.31 3.63 -22.64
C LYS A 179 2.05 3.21 -21.20
N ARG A 180 0.99 2.44 -20.99
CA ARG A 180 0.52 2.02 -19.66
C ARG A 180 1.16 0.74 -19.14
N ILE A 181 1.75 -0.04 -20.01
CA ILE A 181 2.44 -1.28 -19.65
C ILE A 181 3.83 -1.22 -20.28
N ILE A 182 4.83 -1.65 -19.55
CA ILE A 182 6.23 -1.72 -19.98
C ILE A 182 6.80 -3.10 -19.69
N GLU A 183 7.76 -3.48 -20.50
CA GLU A 183 8.66 -4.58 -20.19
C GLU A 183 9.86 -4.04 -19.43
N TYR A 184 10.24 -4.72 -18.37
CA TYR A 184 11.39 -4.42 -17.53
C TYR A 184 12.20 -5.69 -17.31
N HIS A 185 13.48 -5.66 -17.64
CA HIS A 185 14.38 -6.77 -17.34
C HIS A 185 14.89 -6.62 -15.91
N ASP A 186 14.50 -7.53 -15.03
CA ASP A 186 14.97 -7.57 -13.65
C ASP A 186 16.29 -8.35 -13.58
N PRO A 187 17.40 -7.69 -13.19
CA PRO A 187 18.71 -8.35 -13.18
C PRO A 187 18.88 -9.36 -12.02
N LYS A 188 18.12 -9.21 -10.91
CA LYS A 188 18.18 -10.16 -9.79
C LYS A 188 17.45 -11.45 -10.10
N LEU A 189 16.32 -11.36 -10.79
CA LEU A 189 15.54 -12.53 -11.23
C LEU A 189 16.02 -13.08 -12.57
N ASN A 190 16.87 -12.33 -13.29
CA ASN A 190 17.26 -12.64 -14.67
C ASN A 190 16.05 -12.92 -15.59
N LYS A 191 15.02 -12.09 -15.46
CA LYS A 191 13.71 -12.29 -16.08
C LYS A 191 13.15 -10.97 -16.60
N THR A 192 12.45 -11.01 -17.74
CA THR A 192 11.65 -9.89 -18.22
C THR A 192 10.28 -9.91 -17.60
N LEU A 193 9.89 -8.82 -16.96
CA LEU A 193 8.63 -8.60 -16.26
C LEU A 193 7.73 -7.67 -17.07
N LEU A 194 6.43 -7.91 -17.04
CA LEU A 194 5.44 -6.94 -17.47
C LEU A 194 5.02 -6.10 -16.24
N LEU A 195 5.22 -4.80 -16.34
CA LEU A 195 4.88 -3.88 -15.26
C LEU A 195 3.90 -2.82 -15.72
N GLY A 196 2.94 -2.50 -14.88
CA GLY A 196 2.12 -1.31 -15.03
C GLY A 196 2.96 -0.04 -14.87
N ASN A 197 3.04 0.75 -15.93
CA ASN A 197 3.72 2.04 -15.93
C ASN A 197 2.80 3.12 -15.37
N GLU A 198 2.64 3.17 -14.04
CA GLU A 198 1.66 4.02 -13.36
C GLU A 198 0.24 3.77 -13.94
N ASN A 199 -0.12 2.50 -14.11
CA ASN A 199 -1.41 2.11 -14.71
C ASN A 199 -2.56 2.25 -13.70
N VAL A 200 -2.63 3.43 -13.09
CA VAL A 200 -3.64 3.76 -12.07
C VAL A 200 -5.04 3.72 -12.67
N ARG A 201 -5.95 3.04 -12.00
CA ARG A 201 -7.33 2.84 -12.45
C ARG A 201 -8.32 3.65 -11.59
N PRO A 202 -9.41 4.17 -12.19
CA PRO A 202 -10.56 4.69 -11.44
C PRO A 202 -11.18 3.62 -10.54
N TYR A 203 -11.84 4.04 -9.47
CA TYR A 203 -12.52 3.14 -8.53
C TYR A 203 -13.49 2.17 -9.22
N GLU A 204 -14.29 2.67 -10.14
CA GLU A 204 -15.25 1.85 -10.90
C GLU A 204 -14.57 0.77 -11.75
N ASN A 205 -13.36 1.05 -12.26
CA ASN A 205 -12.58 0.07 -12.99
C ASN A 205 -12.01 -0.98 -12.03
N TRP A 206 -11.50 -0.59 -10.85
CA TRP A 206 -11.10 -1.55 -9.82
C TRP A 206 -12.25 -2.47 -9.43
N LYS A 207 -13.44 -1.90 -9.19
CA LYS A 207 -14.65 -2.67 -8.89
C LYS A 207 -14.97 -3.69 -9.99
N LYS A 208 -14.86 -3.29 -11.25
CA LYS A 208 -15.10 -4.16 -12.39
C LYS A 208 -14.06 -5.29 -12.48
N GLU A 209 -12.77 -4.97 -12.36
CA GLU A 209 -11.71 -6.00 -12.46
C GLU A 209 -11.76 -6.98 -11.28
N LEU A 210 -11.99 -6.51 -10.07
CA LEU A 210 -12.14 -7.36 -8.89
C LEU A 210 -13.37 -8.27 -9.00
N ASN A 211 -14.51 -7.75 -9.45
CA ASN A 211 -15.72 -8.57 -9.66
C ASN A 211 -15.50 -9.69 -10.69
N LYS A 212 -14.76 -9.44 -11.77
CA LYS A 212 -14.40 -10.48 -12.73
C LYS A 212 -13.55 -11.60 -12.12
N ALA A 213 -12.72 -11.26 -11.14
CA ALA A 213 -11.90 -12.23 -10.41
C ALA A 213 -12.62 -12.89 -9.23
N GLY A 214 -13.92 -12.63 -9.01
CA GLY A 214 -14.69 -13.21 -7.90
C GLY A 214 -14.55 -12.43 -6.57
N LEU A 215 -13.99 -11.21 -6.61
CA LEU A 215 -13.82 -10.36 -5.43
C LEU A 215 -14.79 -9.18 -5.49
N SER A 216 -15.51 -8.91 -4.42
CA SER A 216 -16.49 -7.82 -4.32
C SER A 216 -16.03 -6.73 -3.37
N ILE A 217 -15.98 -5.46 -3.83
CA ILE A 217 -15.64 -4.32 -2.97
C ILE A 217 -16.83 -4.00 -2.05
N ASP A 218 -16.56 -3.80 -0.77
CA ASP A 218 -17.54 -3.27 0.17
C ASP A 218 -17.47 -1.73 0.19
N ASP A 219 -18.38 -1.09 -0.53
CA ASP A 219 -18.46 0.36 -0.68
C ASP A 219 -18.54 1.12 0.66
N ARG A 220 -19.08 0.50 1.72
CA ARG A 220 -19.22 1.11 3.07
C ARG A 220 -17.88 1.37 3.72
N HIS A 221 -16.85 0.62 3.31
CA HIS A 221 -15.49 0.69 3.83
C HIS A 221 -14.52 1.40 2.88
N THR A 222 -15.03 1.99 1.80
CA THR A 222 -14.22 2.78 0.87
C THR A 222 -13.97 4.18 1.45
N GLU A 223 -12.73 4.61 1.46
CA GLU A 223 -12.30 5.93 1.93
C GLU A 223 -11.47 6.63 0.86
N TYR A 224 -11.75 7.92 0.62
CA TYR A 224 -10.89 8.77 -0.19
C TYR A 224 -9.99 9.59 0.72
N ILE A 225 -8.70 9.66 0.40
CA ILE A 225 -7.65 10.27 1.22
C ILE A 225 -6.79 11.24 0.40
N ARG A 226 -6.13 12.16 1.11
CA ARG A 226 -5.20 13.13 0.49
C ARG A 226 -5.92 14.12 -0.44
N PHE A 227 -6.79 14.94 0.12
CA PHE A 227 -7.40 16.05 -0.61
C PHE A 227 -6.51 17.31 -0.57
N TYR A 228 -5.97 17.64 0.60
CA TYR A 228 -5.19 18.84 0.78
C TYR A 228 -3.76 18.70 0.27
N PRO A 229 -3.21 19.72 -0.42
CA PRO A 229 -1.80 19.76 -0.76
C PRO A 229 -0.92 19.91 0.49
N PRO A 230 0.38 19.55 0.41
CA PRO A 230 1.28 19.50 1.56
C PRO A 230 1.35 20.81 2.38
N PHE A 231 1.34 21.96 1.72
CA PHE A 231 1.47 23.26 2.39
C PHE A 231 0.24 23.66 3.23
N LEU A 232 -0.90 23.00 3.05
CA LEU A 232 -2.11 23.22 3.87
C LEU A 232 -2.22 22.26 5.06
N ILE A 233 -1.33 21.28 5.19
CA ILE A 233 -1.28 20.33 6.30
C ILE A 233 -0.13 20.71 7.23
N ARG A 234 -0.47 21.21 8.41
CA ARG A 234 0.49 21.60 9.46
C ARG A 234 0.19 20.82 10.73
N SER A 235 1.18 20.67 11.63
CA SER A 235 1.02 19.91 12.88
C SER A 235 -0.20 20.34 13.70
N GLY A 236 -0.43 21.65 13.86
CA GLY A 236 -1.54 22.20 14.63
C GLY A 236 -2.93 22.05 13.99
N ASN A 237 -3.04 21.78 12.68
CA ASN A 237 -4.33 21.68 11.99
C ASN A 237 -4.64 20.30 11.41
N TYR A 238 -3.68 19.38 11.45
CA TYR A 238 -3.78 18.08 10.82
C TYR A 238 -5.06 17.30 11.18
N PRO A 239 -5.43 17.10 12.46
CA PRO A 239 -6.62 16.34 12.80
C PRO A 239 -7.91 16.95 12.25
N ALA A 240 -8.01 18.28 12.30
CA ALA A 240 -9.15 19.01 11.77
C ALA A 240 -9.25 18.87 10.23
N ARG A 241 -8.12 18.92 9.52
CA ARG A 241 -8.07 18.75 8.06
C ARG A 241 -8.48 17.35 7.63
N ILE A 242 -8.01 16.30 8.28
CA ILE A 242 -8.43 14.92 8.00
C ILE A 242 -9.93 14.74 8.25
N LYS A 243 -10.45 15.28 9.34
CA LYS A 243 -11.89 15.25 9.63
C LYS A 243 -12.72 16.00 8.57
N GLN A 244 -12.16 17.07 8.03
CA GLN A 244 -12.77 17.85 6.94
C GLN A 244 -12.74 17.09 5.61
N GLU A 245 -11.64 16.40 5.28
CA GLU A 245 -11.54 15.50 4.11
C GLU A 245 -12.64 14.44 4.14
N GLN A 246 -12.85 13.80 5.30
CA GLN A 246 -13.93 12.80 5.48
C GLN A 246 -15.32 13.37 5.19
N LYS A 247 -15.59 14.63 5.53
CA LYS A 247 -16.85 15.29 5.19
C LYS A 247 -16.98 15.54 3.70
N TYR A 248 -15.90 15.94 3.03
CA TYR A 248 -15.93 16.28 1.61
C TYR A 248 -16.23 15.06 0.74
N TRP A 249 -15.52 13.95 0.91
CA TRP A 249 -15.77 12.78 0.06
C TRP A 249 -17.10 12.11 0.33
N LYS A 250 -17.67 12.23 1.53
CA LYS A 250 -19.01 11.72 1.86
C LYS A 250 -20.13 12.53 1.21
N ARG A 251 -19.93 13.84 1.04
CA ARG A 251 -20.97 14.76 0.60
C ARG A 251 -20.91 15.13 -0.89
N ASN A 252 -19.76 15.01 -1.51
CA ASN A 252 -19.54 15.53 -2.85
C ASN A 252 -18.84 14.52 -3.75
N THR A 253 -19.62 13.87 -4.62
CA THR A 253 -19.12 12.86 -5.56
C THR A 253 -18.10 13.41 -6.54
N TRP A 254 -18.25 14.66 -6.98
CA TRP A 254 -17.32 15.30 -7.90
C TRP A 254 -15.97 15.54 -7.25
N LEU A 255 -15.93 16.10 -6.03
CA LEU A 255 -14.70 16.31 -5.28
C LEU A 255 -13.97 15.00 -5.04
N LYS A 256 -14.64 13.94 -4.56
CA LYS A 256 -14.02 12.66 -4.29
C LYS A 256 -13.39 12.04 -5.54
N ASN A 257 -14.04 12.14 -6.68
CA ASN A 257 -13.55 11.54 -7.91
C ASN A 257 -12.33 12.27 -8.49
N TYR A 258 -12.33 13.60 -8.49
CA TYR A 258 -11.35 14.35 -9.29
C TYR A 258 -10.24 15.03 -8.49
N PHE A 259 -10.39 15.16 -7.17
CA PHE A 259 -9.44 15.94 -6.37
C PHE A 259 -8.75 15.12 -5.26
N PHE A 260 -9.34 14.04 -4.80
CA PHE A 260 -8.64 13.16 -3.86
C PHE A 260 -7.55 12.35 -4.58
N PHE A 261 -6.36 12.29 -3.99
CA PHE A 261 -5.21 11.62 -4.58
C PHE A 261 -5.17 10.12 -4.32
N GLY A 262 -5.74 9.67 -3.21
CA GLY A 262 -5.70 8.26 -2.81
C GLY A 262 -7.09 7.71 -2.51
N ILE A 263 -7.17 6.39 -2.56
CA ILE A 263 -8.35 5.62 -2.23
C ILE A 263 -7.98 4.37 -1.47
N ASN A 264 -8.68 4.10 -0.38
CA ASN A 264 -8.59 2.85 0.36
C ASN A 264 -9.91 2.09 0.22
N PHE A 265 -9.84 0.79 0.03
CA PHE A 265 -11.03 -0.07 0.02
C PHE A 265 -10.69 -1.49 0.47
N ILE A 266 -11.69 -2.25 0.87
CA ILE A 266 -11.58 -3.68 1.10
C ILE A 266 -12.42 -4.43 0.07
N ALA A 267 -11.96 -5.64 -0.29
CA ALA A 267 -12.71 -6.57 -1.10
C ALA A 267 -12.71 -7.96 -0.45
N LYS A 268 -13.74 -8.74 -0.73
CA LYS A 268 -13.96 -10.10 -0.22
C LYS A 268 -14.52 -11.01 -1.31
N LYS A 269 -14.36 -12.31 -1.10
CA LYS A 269 -15.03 -13.34 -1.94
C LYS A 269 -16.53 -13.29 -1.83
#